data_0ae32edbf23771bae83f99cdc5944683
#
_entry.id   0ae32edbf23771bae83f99cdc5944683
#
_cell.length_a   1.000
_cell.length_b   1.000
_cell.length_c   1.000
_cell.angle_alpha   90.00
_cell.angle_beta   90.00
_cell.angle_gamma   90.00
#
_symmetry.space_group_name_H-M   'P 1'
#
loop_
_entity.id
_entity.type
_entity.pdbx_description
1 polymer ?
#
loop_
_entity_poly.entity_id
_entity_poly.type
_entity_poly.pdbx_seq_one_letter_code
_entity_poly.pdbx_strand_id
1 'polypeptide(L)' 'GTKILELGLEKAKKMGLKKIILTCLDKNWASQKIIEKNGGEMIKTIENDDGKLYYAYEVRL' A
#
# COMPACT_ATOMS: atom_id res chain seq x y z
N GLY A 1 7.06 7.81 6.47
CA GLY A 1 6.95 8.67 5.34
C GLY A 1 7.25 8.00 4.01
N THR A 2 7.29 8.81 2.97
CA THR A 2 7.52 8.37 1.59
C THR A 2 8.85 7.62 1.44
N LYS A 3 9.87 8.08 2.12
CA LYS A 3 11.21 7.49 2.03
C LYS A 3 11.24 6.05 2.55
N ILE A 4 10.51 5.77 3.62
CA ILE A 4 10.43 4.42 4.18
C ILE A 4 9.74 3.48 3.19
N LEU A 5 8.68 3.93 2.56
CA LEU A 5 7.98 3.16 1.56
C LEU A 5 8.87 2.88 0.34
N GLU A 6 9.61 3.87 -0.15
CA GLU A 6 10.53 3.70 -1.26
C GLU A 6 11.61 2.66 -0.97
N LEU A 7 12.20 2.70 0.22
CA LEU A 7 13.19 1.72 0.64
C LEU A 7 12.60 0.32 0.72
N GLY A 8 11.38 0.20 1.23
CA GLY A 8 10.69 -1.08 1.29
C GLY A 8 10.41 -1.65 -0.11
N LEU A 9 10.02 -0.80 -1.05
CA LEU A 9 9.77 -1.22 -2.42
C LEU A 9 11.06 -1.67 -3.11
N GLU A 10 12.16 -0.95 -2.92
CA GLU A 10 13.46 -1.35 -3.47
C GLU A 10 13.90 -2.70 -2.93
N LYS A 11 13.74 -2.91 -1.63
CA LYS A 11 14.10 -4.17 -1.00
C LYS A 11 13.26 -5.32 -1.54
N ALA A 12 11.97 -5.13 -1.68
CA ALA A 12 11.06 -6.12 -2.24
C ALA A 12 11.46 -6.47 -3.68
N LYS A 13 11.81 -5.47 -4.47
CA LYS A 13 12.26 -5.67 -5.84
C LYS A 13 13.56 -6.49 -5.90
N LYS A 14 14.50 -6.21 -5.00
CA LYS A 14 15.76 -6.96 -4.90
C LYS A 14 15.53 -8.41 -4.51
N MET A 15 14.48 -8.69 -3.75
CA MET A 15 14.10 -10.04 -3.36
C MET A 15 13.40 -10.82 -4.48
N GLY A 16 13.20 -10.21 -5.63
CA GLY A 16 12.57 -10.85 -6.77
C GLY A 16 11.06 -10.79 -6.75
N LEU A 17 10.46 -10.01 -5.88
CA LEU A 17 9.01 -9.84 -5.84
C LEU A 17 8.56 -8.97 -7.02
N LYS A 18 7.43 -9.34 -7.62
CA LYS A 18 6.88 -8.62 -8.77
C LYS A 18 5.84 -7.58 -8.37
N LYS A 19 5.22 -7.77 -7.21
CA LYS A 19 4.21 -6.87 -6.68
C LYS A 19 4.11 -7.05 -5.17
N ILE A 20 3.58 -6.03 -4.50
CA ILE A 20 3.27 -6.11 -3.07
C ILE A 20 1.87 -5.56 -2.83
N ILE A 21 1.25 -6.02 -1.75
CA ILE A 21 -0.06 -5.53 -1.35
C ILE A 21 0.13 -4.72 -0.06
N LEU A 22 -0.37 -3.49 -0.08
CA LEU A 22 -0.32 -2.60 1.07
C LEU A 22 -1.74 -2.27 1.51
N THR A 23 -1.96 -2.20 2.81
CA THR A 23 -3.26 -1.82 3.35
C THR A 23 -3.13 -0.55 4.18
N CYS A 24 -4.18 0.27 4.17
CA CYS A 24 -4.25 1.46 5.01
C CYS A 24 -5.71 1.73 5.38
N LEU A 25 -5.90 2.46 6.47
CA LEU A 25 -7.24 2.86 6.90
C LEU A 25 -7.87 3.80 5.86
N ASP A 26 -9.19 3.72 5.72
CA ASP A 26 -9.95 4.57 4.79
C ASP A 26 -9.78 6.06 5.08
N LYS A 27 -9.52 6.41 6.34
CA LYS A 27 -9.33 7.80 6.78
C LYS A 27 -7.88 8.27 6.69
N ASN A 28 -6.97 7.39 6.35
CA ASN A 28 -5.54 7.74 6.29
C ASN A 28 -5.18 8.23 4.88
N TRP A 29 -5.64 9.42 4.55
CA TRP A 29 -5.45 10.01 3.23
C TRP A 29 -3.98 10.23 2.88
N ALA A 30 -3.16 10.54 3.88
CA ALA A 30 -1.72 10.74 3.65
C ALA A 30 -1.06 9.46 3.15
N SER A 31 -1.36 8.33 3.77
CA SER A 31 -0.84 7.03 3.32
C SER A 31 -1.36 6.65 1.94
N GLN A 32 -2.64 6.90 1.68
CA GLN A 32 -3.23 6.63 0.37
C GLN A 32 -2.50 7.39 -0.73
N LYS A 33 -2.24 8.68 -0.52
CA LYS A 33 -1.54 9.51 -1.49
C LYS A 33 -0.11 9.01 -1.74
N ILE A 34 0.59 8.62 -0.68
CA ILE A 34 1.95 8.10 -0.80
C ILE A 34 1.96 6.80 -1.61
N ILE A 35 1.03 5.90 -1.32
CA ILE A 35 0.93 4.62 -2.04
C ILE A 35 0.59 4.85 -3.51
N GLU A 36 -0.37 5.71 -3.80
CA GLU A 36 -0.76 6.05 -5.18
C GLU A 36 0.39 6.71 -5.93
N LYS A 37 1.14 7.58 -5.28
CA LYS A 37 2.29 8.25 -5.87
C LYS A 37 3.38 7.26 -6.28
N ASN A 38 3.47 6.13 -5.59
CA ASN A 38 4.42 5.07 -5.89
C ASN A 38 3.84 3.99 -6.81
N GLY A 39 2.75 4.28 -7.49
CA GLY A 39 2.15 3.38 -8.47
C GLY A 39 1.13 2.40 -7.92
N GLY A 40 0.65 2.64 -6.70
CA GLY A 40 -0.35 1.77 -6.09
C GLY A 40 -1.73 1.94 -6.70
N GLU A 41 -2.43 0.84 -6.90
CA GLU A 41 -3.82 0.83 -7.34
C GLU A 41 -4.69 0.16 -6.28
N MET A 42 -5.80 0.78 -5.93
CA MET A 42 -6.75 0.17 -5.01
C MET A 42 -7.44 -1.01 -5.69
N ILE A 43 -7.30 -2.19 -5.10
CA ILE A 43 -7.87 -3.41 -5.68
C ILE A 43 -9.10 -3.90 -4.93
N LYS A 44 -9.22 -3.58 -3.64
CA LYS A 44 -10.37 -4.00 -2.84
C LYS A 44 -10.44 -3.22 -1.54
N THR A 45 -11.57 -3.33 -0.86
CA THR A 45 -11.76 -2.83 0.50
C THR A 45 -11.92 -4.00 1.44
N ILE A 46 -11.45 -3.83 2.68
CA ILE A 46 -11.50 -4.86 3.72
C ILE A 46 -12.15 -4.24 4.95
N GLU A 47 -13.23 -4.87 5.44
CA GLU A 47 -13.87 -4.45 6.67
C GLU A 47 -13.46 -5.41 7.79
N ASN A 48 -12.91 -4.84 8.87
CA ASN A 48 -12.53 -5.63 10.03
C ASN A 48 -13.70 -5.82 11.00
N ASP A 49 -13.54 -6.78 11.94
CA ASP A 49 -14.54 -7.07 12.95
C ASP A 49 -14.82 -5.88 13.86
N ASP A 50 -13.88 -4.95 13.99
CA ASP A 50 -14.02 -3.73 14.77
C ASP A 50 -14.76 -2.60 14.01
N GLY A 51 -15.27 -2.89 12.82
CA GLY A 51 -15.98 -1.94 12.00
C GLY A 51 -15.11 -0.97 11.23
N LYS A 52 -13.80 -1.14 11.26
CA LYS A 52 -12.88 -0.30 10.50
C LYS A 52 -12.75 -0.77 9.07
N LEU A 53 -12.69 0.18 8.15
CA LEU A 53 -12.52 -0.10 6.73
C LEU A 53 -11.09 0.16 6.31
N TYR A 54 -10.50 -0.82 5.63
CA TYR A 54 -9.14 -0.72 5.07
C TYR A 54 -9.20 -0.80 3.56
N TYR A 55 -8.32 -0.04 2.92
CA TYR A 55 -8.13 -0.11 1.47
C TYR A 55 -6.87 -0.92 1.19
N ALA A 56 -6.99 -1.90 0.30
CA ALA A 56 -5.85 -2.69 -0.15
C ALA A 56 -5.37 -2.17 -1.49
N TYR A 57 -4.09 -1.87 -1.58
CA TYR A 57 -3.45 -1.36 -2.78
C TYR A 57 -2.43 -2.36 -3.29
N GLU A 58 -2.40 -2.54 -4.60
CA GLU A 58 -1.37 -3.33 -5.27
C GLU A 58 -0.34 -2.40 -5.87
N VAL A 59 0.92 -2.61 -5.52
CA VAL A 59 2.05 -1.86 -6.09
C VAL A 59 2.89 -2.82 -6.90
N ARG A 60 3.01 -2.55 -8.19
CA ARG A 60 3.84 -3.34 -9.09
C ARG A 60 5.29 -2.87 -9.00
N LEU A 61 6.19 -3.81 -8.92
CA LEU A 61 7.61 -3.54 -8.78
C LEU A 61 8.39 -3.67 -10.09
#